data_a8633f830f5fe48a920abec3c0ff6e09
#
_entry.id   a8633f830f5fe48a920abec3c0ff6e09
#
_cell.length_a   1.000
_cell.length_b   1.000
_cell.length_c   1.000
_cell.angle_alpha   90.00
_cell.angle_beta   90.00
_cell.angle_gamma   90.00
#
_symmetry.space_group_name_H-M   'P 1'
#
loop_
_entity.id
_entity.type
_entity.pdbx_description
1 polymer ?
#
loop_
_entity_poly.entity_id
_entity_poly.type
_entity_poly.pdbx_seq_one_letter_code
_entity_poly.pdbx_strand_id
1 'polypeptide(L)'
;MNTVEEALEDIKKGKLVIVVDDEDRENEGDFVTAARNANPELINFMATHGRGLICTPLVEERCDELGLELMVDSNNSHFDTPFTVSVDLIGDCLLYTSDAADELRSV
;
A
#
# COMPACT_ATOMS: atom_id res chain seq x y z
N MET A 1 17.91 3.77 -15.77
CA MET A 1 16.95 4.04 -14.70
C MET A 1 16.34 5.43 -14.89
N ASN A 2 15.05 5.56 -14.67
CA ASN A 2 14.38 6.85 -14.84
C ASN A 2 14.70 7.82 -13.70
N THR A 3 14.54 9.12 -13.96
CA THR A 3 14.74 10.15 -12.94
C THR A 3 13.49 10.28 -12.07
N VAL A 4 13.65 10.92 -10.90
CA VAL A 4 12.52 11.22 -10.01
C VAL A 4 11.49 12.10 -10.73
N GLU A 5 11.95 13.06 -11.52
CA GLU A 5 11.09 13.97 -12.29
C GLU A 5 10.23 13.20 -13.29
N GLU A 6 10.79 12.23 -13.98
CA GLU A 6 10.06 11.37 -14.91
C GLU A 6 9.01 10.54 -14.17
N ALA A 7 9.37 9.98 -13.01
CA ALA A 7 8.44 9.20 -12.19
C ALA A 7 7.28 10.06 -11.71
N LEU A 8 7.54 11.30 -11.27
CA LEU A 8 6.49 12.21 -10.83
C LEU A 8 5.53 12.56 -11.96
N GLU A 9 6.04 12.74 -13.19
CA GLU A 9 5.18 12.97 -14.34
C GLU A 9 4.27 11.77 -14.62
N ASP A 10 4.78 10.56 -14.51
CA ASP A 10 3.99 9.35 -14.69
C ASP A 10 2.90 9.23 -13.61
N ILE A 11 3.23 9.53 -12.36
CA ILE A 11 2.25 9.50 -11.27
C ILE A 11 1.15 10.53 -11.52
N LYS A 12 1.50 11.73 -11.98
CA LYS A 12 0.51 12.75 -12.33
C LYS A 12 -0.45 12.30 -13.42
N LYS A 13 0.02 11.47 -14.33
CA LYS A 13 -0.80 10.92 -15.43
C LYS A 13 -1.63 9.71 -15.00
N GLY A 14 -1.62 9.36 -13.73
CA GLY A 14 -2.36 8.23 -13.20
C GLY A 14 -1.68 6.89 -13.37
N LYS A 15 -0.40 6.91 -13.71
CA LYS A 15 0.37 5.68 -13.90
C LYS A 15 0.97 5.20 -12.59
N LEU A 16 1.34 3.93 -12.60
CA LEU A 16 2.05 3.28 -11.51
C LEU A 16 3.54 3.27 -11.86
N VAL A 17 4.40 3.50 -10.86
CA VAL A 17 5.85 3.44 -11.04
C VAL A 17 6.43 2.38 -10.10
N ILE A 18 7.64 1.94 -10.40
CA ILE A 18 8.40 1.05 -9.54
C ILE A 18 9.51 1.87 -8.90
N VAL A 19 9.53 1.91 -7.57
CA VAL A 19 10.58 2.57 -6.80
C VAL A 19 11.46 1.49 -6.20
N VAL A 20 12.77 1.60 -6.42
CA VAL A 20 13.72 0.65 -5.86
C VAL A 20 14.62 1.36 -4.85
N ASP A 21 15.00 0.65 -3.81
CA ASP A 21 15.93 1.18 -2.82
C ASP A 21 17.34 0.60 -3.01
N ASP A 22 18.27 1.05 -2.16
CA ASP A 22 19.67 0.62 -2.23
C ASP A 22 19.81 -0.85 -1.85
N GLU A 23 20.80 -1.50 -2.43
CA GLU A 23 21.18 -2.87 -2.08
C GLU A 23 21.54 -3.01 -0.61
N ASP A 24 22.07 -1.94 -0.01
CA ASP A 24 22.44 -1.91 1.41
C ASP A 24 21.24 -1.78 2.34
N ARG A 25 20.06 -1.47 1.81
CA ARG A 25 18.84 -1.39 2.58
C ARG A 25 18.03 -2.68 2.36
N GLU A 26 16.85 -2.58 1.76
CA GLU A 26 16.01 -3.77 1.53
C GLU A 26 16.29 -4.44 0.19
N ASN A 27 16.87 -3.69 -0.76
CA ASN A 27 17.13 -4.16 -2.11
C ASN A 27 15.87 -4.73 -2.77
N GLU A 28 14.77 -4.00 -2.60
CA GLU A 28 13.46 -4.40 -3.11
C GLU A 28 12.87 -3.29 -3.96
N GLY A 29 11.90 -3.65 -4.78
CA GLY A 29 11.11 -2.70 -5.55
C GLY A 29 9.69 -2.67 -5.05
N ASP A 30 9.10 -1.48 -5.03
CA ASP A 30 7.72 -1.28 -4.64
C ASP A 30 6.93 -0.63 -5.76
N PHE A 31 5.70 -1.09 -5.99
CA PHE A 31 4.76 -0.36 -6.82
C PHE A 31 4.26 0.87 -6.06
N VAL A 32 4.31 2.02 -6.70
CA VAL A 32 3.89 3.29 -6.08
C VAL A 32 2.99 4.05 -7.03
N THR A 33 1.90 4.59 -6.51
CA THR A 33 1.03 5.50 -7.24
C THR A 33 0.42 6.50 -6.26
N ALA A 34 -0.17 7.58 -6.76
CA ALA A 34 -0.87 8.51 -5.90
C ALA A 34 -2.19 7.88 -5.42
N ALA A 35 -2.51 8.08 -4.15
CA ALA A 35 -3.75 7.54 -3.58
C ALA A 35 -4.99 7.99 -4.33
N ARG A 36 -5.00 9.23 -4.85
CA ARG A 36 -6.11 9.75 -5.66
C ARG A 36 -6.37 8.96 -6.94
N ASN A 37 -5.37 8.22 -7.41
CA ASN A 37 -5.49 7.41 -8.63
C ASN A 37 -5.94 5.99 -8.35
N ALA A 38 -6.10 5.63 -7.08
CA ALA A 38 -6.49 4.28 -6.71
C ALA A 38 -7.88 3.94 -7.24
N ASN A 39 -7.98 2.79 -7.89
CA ASN A 39 -9.23 2.24 -8.38
C ASN A 39 -9.12 0.71 -8.31
N PRO A 40 -10.22 -0.03 -8.47
CA PRO A 40 -10.18 -1.49 -8.36
C PRO A 40 -9.17 -2.15 -9.29
N GLU A 41 -9.07 -1.68 -10.53
CA GLU A 41 -8.15 -2.26 -11.52
C GLU A 41 -6.69 -2.07 -11.11
N LEU A 42 -6.33 -0.87 -10.66
CA LEU A 42 -4.98 -0.56 -10.25
C LEU A 42 -4.58 -1.34 -9.00
N ILE A 43 -5.44 -1.37 -8.00
CA ILE A 43 -5.19 -2.09 -6.75
C ILE A 43 -5.09 -3.60 -7.02
N ASN A 44 -5.97 -4.13 -7.87
CA ASN A 44 -5.89 -5.53 -8.27
C ASN A 44 -4.59 -5.85 -9.00
N PHE A 45 -4.13 -4.95 -9.85
CA PHE A 45 -2.84 -5.10 -10.52
C PHE A 45 -1.71 -5.19 -9.50
N MET A 46 -1.70 -4.29 -8.52
CA MET A 46 -0.69 -4.28 -7.46
C MET A 46 -0.71 -5.60 -6.67
N ALA A 47 -1.89 -6.06 -6.29
CA ALA A 47 -2.03 -7.31 -5.53
C ALA A 47 -1.58 -8.52 -6.35
N THR A 48 -1.96 -8.57 -7.61
CA THR A 48 -1.66 -9.71 -8.49
C THR A 48 -0.18 -9.83 -8.81
N HIS A 49 0.45 -8.71 -9.14
CA HIS A 49 1.82 -8.70 -9.63
C HIS A 49 2.85 -8.34 -8.56
N GLY A 50 2.48 -7.51 -7.58
CA GLY A 50 3.38 -7.13 -6.50
C GLY A 50 3.46 -8.17 -5.40
N ARG A 51 2.33 -8.74 -5.04
CA ARG A 51 2.20 -9.83 -4.05
C ARG A 51 2.71 -9.50 -2.66
N GLY A 52 2.78 -8.22 -2.34
CA GLY A 52 3.18 -7.74 -1.03
C GLY A 52 2.02 -7.07 -0.32
N LEU A 53 2.34 -6.38 0.77
CA LEU A 53 1.37 -5.57 1.48
C LEU A 53 1.05 -4.31 0.67
N ILE A 54 -0.22 -3.96 0.60
CA ILE A 54 -0.64 -2.68 0.03
C ILE A 54 -0.77 -1.71 1.20
N CYS A 55 0.04 -0.65 1.16
CA CYS A 55 0.18 0.28 2.27
C CYS A 55 -0.08 1.72 1.82
N THR A 56 -0.56 2.53 2.74
CA THR A 56 -0.69 3.98 2.55
C THR A 56 0.05 4.67 3.69
N PRO A 57 1.10 5.45 3.40
CA PRO A 57 1.76 6.24 4.45
C PRO A 57 0.81 7.30 4.99
N LEU A 58 0.68 7.37 6.31
CA LEU A 58 -0.15 8.35 6.99
C LEU A 58 0.65 9.00 8.11
N VAL A 59 0.39 10.28 8.37
CA VAL A 59 0.95 10.95 9.54
C VAL A 59 0.25 10.44 10.81
N GLU A 60 0.93 10.53 11.93
CA GLU A 60 0.43 10.01 13.21
C GLU A 60 -0.91 10.61 13.59
N GLU A 61 -1.08 11.92 13.41
CA GLU A 61 -2.33 12.62 13.73
C GLU A 61 -3.51 12.04 12.94
N ARG A 62 -3.27 11.67 11.69
CA ARG A 62 -4.34 11.08 10.87
C ARG A 62 -4.68 9.68 11.34
N CYS A 63 -3.68 8.92 11.75
CA CYS A 63 -3.92 7.59 12.34
C CYS A 63 -4.77 7.70 13.59
N ASP A 64 -4.48 8.66 14.46
CA ASP A 64 -5.25 8.90 15.68
C ASP A 64 -6.70 9.27 15.38
N GLU A 65 -6.92 10.16 14.41
CA GLU A 65 -8.27 10.55 13.99
C GLU A 65 -9.09 9.34 13.49
N LEU A 66 -8.45 8.43 12.80
CA LEU A 66 -9.10 7.24 12.24
C LEU A 66 -9.16 6.07 13.22
N GLY A 67 -8.56 6.22 14.41
CA GLY A 67 -8.52 5.15 15.39
C GLY A 67 -7.62 3.98 14.99
N LEU A 68 -6.61 4.25 14.18
CA LEU A 68 -5.67 3.21 13.72
C LEU A 68 -4.54 3.05 14.71
N GLU A 69 -4.53 1.94 15.42
CA GLU A 69 -3.47 1.61 16.38
C GLU A 69 -2.36 0.81 15.71
N LEU A 70 -1.18 0.82 16.32
CA LEU A 70 -0.08 0.00 15.84
C LEU A 70 -0.45 -1.48 15.94
N MET A 71 -0.01 -2.25 14.96
CA MET A 71 -0.25 -3.69 14.93
C MET A 71 0.43 -4.39 16.10
N VAL A 72 1.61 -3.89 16.50
CA VAL A 72 2.37 -4.40 17.64
C VAL A 72 2.88 -3.23 18.47
N ASP A 73 2.98 -3.44 19.81
CA ASP A 73 3.45 -2.40 20.72
C ASP A 73 4.94 -2.10 20.55
N SER A 74 5.74 -3.11 20.26
CA SER A 74 7.14 -2.93 19.92
C SER A 74 7.44 -3.60 18.60
N ASN A 75 8.08 -2.84 17.70
CA ASN A 75 8.39 -3.31 16.37
C ASN A 75 9.74 -4.01 16.35
N ASN A 76 9.73 -5.30 16.06
CA ASN A 76 10.94 -6.12 15.97
C ASN A 76 11.48 -6.21 14.55
N SER A 77 10.90 -5.46 13.60
CA SER A 77 11.39 -5.38 12.24
C SER A 77 12.78 -4.78 12.20
N HIS A 78 13.64 -5.29 11.32
CA HIS A 78 14.98 -4.75 11.13
C HIS A 78 14.97 -3.25 10.80
N PHE A 79 13.96 -2.78 10.10
CA PHE A 79 13.82 -1.38 9.67
C PHE A 79 12.81 -0.59 10.49
N ASP A 80 12.28 -1.18 11.56
CA ASP A 80 11.35 -0.53 12.48
C ASP A 80 10.14 0.14 11.79
N THR A 81 9.58 -0.50 10.79
CA THR A 81 8.41 0.03 10.10
C THR A 81 7.18 -0.04 11.00
N PRO A 82 6.59 1.12 11.36
CA PRO A 82 5.47 1.17 12.31
C PRO A 82 4.13 0.90 11.62
N PHE A 83 3.86 -0.35 11.27
CA PHE A 83 2.59 -0.73 10.67
C PHE A 83 1.45 -0.59 11.67
N THR A 84 0.33 -0.03 11.22
CA THR A 84 -0.92 -0.07 11.97
C THR A 84 -1.65 -1.39 11.73
N VAL A 85 -2.76 -1.59 12.46
CA VAL A 85 -3.68 -2.68 12.12
C VAL A 85 -4.17 -2.50 10.69
N SER A 86 -4.46 -3.59 10.01
CA SER A 86 -4.98 -3.57 8.64
C SER A 86 -6.46 -3.22 8.64
N VAL A 87 -6.87 -2.43 7.65
CA VAL A 87 -8.28 -1.99 7.54
C VAL A 87 -8.73 -2.08 6.08
N ASP A 88 -10.03 -2.09 5.89
CA ASP A 88 -10.64 -1.99 4.58
C ASP A 88 -11.84 -1.04 4.67
N LEU A 89 -12.19 -0.41 3.58
CA LEU A 89 -13.32 0.51 3.53
C LEU A 89 -14.63 -0.28 3.43
N ILE A 90 -15.55 0.02 4.31
CA ILE A 90 -16.87 -0.60 4.27
C ILE A 90 -17.68 0.00 3.13
N GLY A 91 -18.21 -0.84 2.26
CA GLY A 91 -19.11 -0.43 1.18
C GLY A 91 -18.46 -0.28 -0.18
N ASP A 92 -17.25 0.29 -0.23
CA ASP A 92 -16.50 0.45 -1.48
C ASP A 92 -15.27 -0.45 -1.47
N CYS A 93 -15.35 -1.57 -2.16
CA CYS A 93 -14.26 -2.52 -2.23
C CYS A 93 -13.35 -2.19 -3.40
N LEU A 94 -12.07 -1.88 -3.12
CA LEU A 94 -11.06 -1.62 -4.13
C LEU A 94 -10.32 -2.88 -4.56
N LEU A 95 -10.47 -3.98 -3.84
CA LEU A 95 -9.80 -5.25 -4.11
C LEU A 95 -10.83 -6.33 -4.44
N TYR A 96 -10.63 -7.03 -5.55
CA TYR A 96 -11.41 -8.23 -5.84
C TYR A 96 -11.21 -9.31 -4.79
N THR A 97 -10.03 -9.32 -4.17
CA THR A 97 -9.73 -10.25 -3.10
C THR A 97 -10.61 -10.05 -1.87
N SER A 98 -11.18 -8.86 -1.69
CA SER A 98 -12.14 -8.62 -0.62
C SER A 98 -13.42 -9.42 -0.83
N ASP A 99 -13.85 -9.59 -2.07
CA ASP A 99 -15.01 -10.44 -2.38
C ASP A 99 -14.73 -11.89 -2.00
N ALA A 100 -13.53 -12.38 -2.28
CA ALA A 100 -13.13 -13.73 -1.88
C ALA A 100 -13.08 -13.86 -0.35
N ALA A 101 -12.62 -12.82 0.34
CA ALA A 101 -12.61 -12.79 1.81
C ALA A 101 -14.04 -12.81 2.36
N ASP A 102 -14.97 -12.11 1.72
CA ASP A 102 -16.37 -12.13 2.12
C ASP A 102 -16.99 -13.50 1.94
N GLU A 103 -16.68 -14.20 0.87
CA GLU A 103 -17.11 -15.58 0.66
C GLU A 103 -16.60 -16.49 1.77
N LEU A 104 -15.34 -16.35 2.16
CA LEU A 104 -14.77 -17.13 3.25
C LEU A 104 -15.45 -16.83 4.58
N ARG A 105 -15.83 -15.58 4.82
CA ARG A 105 -16.54 -15.20 6.05
C ARG A 105 -17.96 -15.72 6.09
N SER A 106 -18.57 -15.91 4.96
CA SER A 106 -19.94 -16.43 4.87
C SER A 106 -20.00 -17.95 5.09
N VAL A 107 -18.87 -18.58 5.07
CA VAL A 107 -18.72 -20.00 5.37
C VAL A 107 -18.56 -20.22 6.86
#